data_95dd658dd08eaace8f949d9de8855db9
#
_entry.id   95dd658dd08eaace8f949d9de8855db9
#
_cell.length_a   1.000
_cell.length_b   1.000
_cell.length_c   1.000
_cell.angle_alpha   90.00
_cell.angle_beta   90.00
_cell.angle_gamma   90.00
#
_symmetry.space_group_name_H-M   'P 1'
#
loop_
_entity.id
_entity.type
_entity.pdbx_description
1 polymer ?
#
loop_
_entity_poly.entity_id
_entity_poly.type
_entity_poly.pdbx_seq_one_letter_code
_entity_poly.pdbx_strand_id
1 'polypeptide(L)'
;TGIDARMASDLLADIIRLTSQINTLDGEITPLVQTQAPQLLTLPGCGALTAAKIIGETAGVARFRSEHCFAMHAGAAPIPLWSGRTAGRHRLSKYSNRQLNAALHRIAITQARLEGPGKTYIAKRLTNNNTKPEAIRCLKRRLCRTVYNLLRATS
;
A
#
# COMPACT_ATOMS: atom_id res chain seq x y z
N THR A 1 17.48 11.20 -39.92
CA THR A 1 17.75 9.78 -40.14
C THR A 1 19.05 9.32 -39.48
N GLY A 2 19.21 9.62 -38.21
CA GLY A 2 20.40 9.29 -37.45
C GLY A 2 20.11 8.18 -36.41
N ILE A 3 21.10 7.87 -35.61
CA ILE A 3 21.04 6.94 -34.47
C ILE A 3 19.89 7.33 -33.53
N ASP A 4 19.71 8.62 -33.27
CA ASP A 4 18.65 9.15 -32.40
C ASP A 4 17.24 8.79 -32.88
N ALA A 5 16.99 8.84 -34.19
CA ALA A 5 15.70 8.49 -34.77
C ALA A 5 15.40 6.99 -34.63
N ARG A 6 16.41 6.13 -34.77
CA ARG A 6 16.26 4.68 -34.54
C ARG A 6 16.00 4.40 -33.05
N MET A 7 16.81 5.00 -32.17
CA MET A 7 16.60 4.85 -30.73
C MET A 7 15.20 5.30 -30.29
N ALA A 8 14.72 6.44 -30.82
CA ALA A 8 13.38 6.92 -30.55
C ALA A 8 12.30 5.95 -31.02
N SER A 9 12.48 5.37 -32.23
CA SER A 9 11.55 4.38 -32.78
C SER A 9 11.54 3.09 -31.94
N ASP A 10 12.70 2.60 -31.54
CA ASP A 10 12.83 1.40 -30.70
C ASP A 10 12.18 1.60 -29.34
N LEU A 11 12.42 2.75 -28.70
CA LEU A 11 11.79 3.11 -27.43
C LEU A 11 10.26 3.20 -27.56
N LEU A 12 9.76 3.78 -28.64
CA LEU A 12 8.32 3.85 -28.90
C LEU A 12 7.71 2.45 -29.08
N ALA A 13 8.36 1.59 -29.84
CA ALA A 13 7.93 0.20 -30.00
C ALA A 13 7.90 -0.55 -28.66
N ASP A 14 8.91 -0.36 -27.82
CA ASP A 14 8.95 -0.94 -26.47
C ASP A 14 7.83 -0.40 -25.57
N ILE A 15 7.55 0.89 -25.60
CA ILE A 15 6.45 1.49 -24.85
C ILE A 15 5.11 0.86 -25.27
N ILE A 16 4.86 0.74 -26.56
CA ILE A 16 3.62 0.14 -27.09
C ILE A 16 3.51 -1.32 -26.65
N ARG A 17 4.57 -2.10 -26.82
CA ARG A 17 4.61 -3.51 -26.43
C ARG A 17 4.37 -3.69 -24.92
N LEU A 18 5.08 -2.94 -24.08
CA LEU A 18 4.94 -3.00 -22.62
C LEU A 18 3.56 -2.55 -22.16
N THR A 19 2.99 -1.52 -22.78
CA THR A 19 1.64 -1.05 -22.46
C THR A 19 0.61 -2.14 -22.76
N SER A 20 0.73 -2.83 -23.91
CA SER A 20 -0.13 -3.97 -24.25
C SER A 20 -0.02 -5.10 -23.23
N GLN A 21 1.20 -5.46 -22.82
CA GLN A 21 1.44 -6.48 -21.80
C GLN A 21 0.84 -6.11 -20.44
N ILE A 22 1.00 -4.85 -20.03
CA ILE A 22 0.42 -4.34 -18.77
C ILE A 22 -1.10 -4.45 -18.80
N ASN A 23 -1.75 -4.05 -19.91
CA ASN A 23 -3.20 -4.12 -20.04
C ASN A 23 -3.72 -5.58 -20.01
N THR A 24 -3.00 -6.50 -20.63
CA THR A 24 -3.32 -7.93 -20.59
C THR A 24 -3.24 -8.45 -19.15
N LEU A 25 -2.15 -8.19 -18.45
CA LEU A 25 -1.96 -8.63 -17.05
C LEU A 25 -3.00 -8.00 -16.11
N ASP A 26 -3.34 -6.73 -16.30
CA ASP A 26 -4.37 -6.06 -15.49
C ASP A 26 -5.75 -6.71 -15.72
N GLY A 27 -6.06 -7.08 -16.97
CA GLY A 27 -7.26 -7.83 -17.31
C GLY A 27 -7.32 -9.22 -16.69
N GLU A 28 -6.19 -9.90 -16.52
CA GLU A 28 -6.10 -11.21 -15.86
C GLU A 28 -6.17 -11.10 -14.32
N ILE A 29 -5.51 -10.10 -13.74
CA ILE A 29 -5.44 -9.91 -12.28
C ILE A 29 -6.79 -9.45 -11.72
N THR A 30 -7.52 -8.60 -12.42
CA THR A 30 -8.76 -7.99 -11.92
C THR A 30 -9.81 -9.03 -11.54
N PRO A 31 -10.15 -10.03 -12.37
CA PRO A 31 -11.10 -11.09 -12.01
C PRO A 31 -10.65 -11.93 -10.82
N LEU A 32 -9.35 -12.21 -10.72
CA LEU A 32 -8.80 -12.97 -9.58
C LEU A 32 -9.01 -12.23 -8.25
N VAL A 33 -8.76 -10.93 -8.24
CA VAL A 33 -9.00 -10.09 -7.05
C VAL A 33 -10.48 -10.02 -6.72
N GLN A 34 -11.34 -9.87 -7.73
CA GLN A 34 -12.81 -9.84 -7.54
C GLN A 34 -13.33 -11.15 -6.92
N THR A 35 -12.71 -12.27 -7.24
CA THR A 35 -13.07 -13.56 -6.68
C THR A 35 -12.53 -13.75 -5.26
N GLN A 36 -11.27 -13.37 -5.03
CA GLN A 36 -10.59 -13.67 -3.76
C GLN A 36 -10.85 -12.67 -2.64
N ALA A 37 -10.94 -11.38 -2.96
CA ALA A 37 -11.11 -10.34 -1.95
C ALA A 37 -11.75 -9.06 -2.54
N PRO A 38 -13.01 -9.14 -3.03
CA PRO A 38 -13.71 -8.00 -3.64
C PRO A 38 -13.82 -6.80 -2.71
N GLN A 39 -13.90 -7.03 -1.40
CA GLN A 39 -13.99 -5.98 -0.39
C GLN A 39 -12.74 -5.09 -0.30
N LEU A 40 -11.57 -5.52 -0.78
CA LEU A 40 -10.41 -4.65 -0.89
C LEU A 40 -10.60 -3.55 -1.94
N LEU A 41 -11.39 -3.83 -2.99
CA LEU A 41 -11.69 -2.89 -4.05
C LEU A 41 -12.64 -1.77 -3.61
N THR A 42 -13.38 -1.97 -2.51
CA THR A 42 -14.24 -0.92 -1.93
C THR A 42 -13.42 0.13 -1.17
N LEU A 43 -12.15 -0.16 -0.87
CA LEU A 43 -11.30 0.76 -0.13
C LEU A 43 -10.76 1.85 -1.07
N PRO A 44 -11.08 3.14 -0.85
CA PRO A 44 -10.59 4.22 -1.70
C PRO A 44 -9.07 4.19 -1.87
N GLY A 45 -8.61 4.21 -3.11
CA GLY A 45 -7.19 4.14 -3.45
C GLY A 45 -6.61 2.71 -3.52
N CYS A 46 -7.44 1.68 -3.38
CA CYS A 46 -7.05 0.28 -3.56
C CYS A 46 -7.60 -0.26 -4.89
N GLY A 47 -6.87 -0.07 -5.97
CA GLY A 47 -7.20 -0.70 -7.26
C GLY A 47 -6.77 -2.18 -7.31
N ALA A 48 -7.15 -2.89 -8.39
CA ALA A 48 -6.92 -4.32 -8.56
C ALA A 48 -5.46 -4.74 -8.34
N LEU A 49 -4.51 -4.04 -8.95
CA LEU A 49 -3.07 -4.32 -8.79
C LEU A 49 -2.59 -4.17 -7.34
N THR A 50 -3.11 -3.15 -6.62
CA THR A 50 -2.75 -2.94 -5.21
C THR A 50 -3.36 -4.01 -4.32
N ALA A 51 -4.62 -4.40 -4.59
CA ALA A 51 -5.29 -5.48 -3.89
C ALA A 51 -4.62 -6.84 -4.14
N ALA A 52 -4.27 -7.16 -5.39
CA ALA A 52 -3.52 -8.36 -5.74
C ALA A 52 -2.18 -8.44 -4.98
N LYS A 53 -1.45 -7.33 -4.93
CA LYS A 53 -0.21 -7.25 -4.15
C LYS A 53 -0.45 -7.49 -2.66
N ILE A 54 -1.51 -6.94 -2.08
CA ILE A 54 -1.86 -7.17 -0.67
C ILE A 54 -2.19 -8.64 -0.44
N ILE A 55 -2.98 -9.27 -1.30
CA ILE A 55 -3.35 -10.70 -1.21
C ILE A 55 -2.09 -11.56 -1.27
N GLY A 56 -1.27 -11.39 -2.30
CA GLY A 56 -0.05 -12.19 -2.50
C GLY A 56 0.95 -12.05 -1.37
N GLU A 57 1.22 -10.82 -0.92
CA GLU A 57 2.19 -10.57 0.16
C GLU A 57 1.65 -10.95 1.55
N THR A 58 0.32 -11.02 1.70
CA THR A 58 -0.31 -11.51 2.93
C THR A 58 -0.23 -13.04 3.01
N ALA A 59 -0.32 -13.74 1.89
CA ALA A 59 -0.27 -15.22 1.80
C ALA A 59 -1.18 -15.91 2.84
N GLY A 60 -2.42 -15.43 2.92
CA GLY A 60 -3.41 -15.90 3.89
C GLY A 60 -3.40 -15.13 5.20
N VAL A 61 -4.51 -14.49 5.52
CA VAL A 61 -4.65 -13.65 6.73
C VAL A 61 -4.70 -14.48 8.01
N ALA A 62 -5.14 -15.73 7.95
CA ALA A 62 -5.28 -16.64 9.09
C ALA A 62 -3.94 -16.94 9.77
N ARG A 63 -2.80 -16.83 9.06
CA ARG A 63 -1.46 -17.00 9.64
C ARG A 63 -1.09 -15.94 10.69
N PHE A 64 -1.79 -14.82 10.72
CA PHE A 64 -1.56 -13.76 11.69
C PHE A 64 -2.51 -13.88 12.87
N ARG A 65 -1.97 -14.11 14.06
CA ARG A 65 -2.76 -14.22 15.30
C ARG A 65 -3.56 -12.96 15.63
N SER A 66 -3.11 -11.80 15.16
CA SER A 66 -3.76 -10.52 15.44
C SER A 66 -3.44 -9.47 14.36
N GLU A 67 -4.26 -8.42 14.32
CA GLU A 67 -4.00 -7.21 13.54
C GLU A 67 -2.63 -6.60 13.85
N HIS A 68 -2.17 -6.71 15.09
CA HIS A 68 -0.86 -6.20 15.48
C HIS A 68 0.28 -6.99 14.81
N CYS A 69 0.17 -8.33 14.76
CA CYS A 69 1.14 -9.17 14.06
C CYS A 69 1.17 -8.87 12.56
N PHE A 70 0.01 -8.67 11.95
CA PHE A 70 -0.09 -8.23 10.56
C PHE A 70 0.57 -6.87 10.33
N ALA A 71 0.36 -5.91 11.24
CA ALA A 71 0.96 -4.59 11.15
C ALA A 71 2.50 -4.62 11.33
N MET A 72 3.01 -5.51 12.17
CA MET A 72 4.45 -5.74 12.30
C MET A 72 5.02 -6.29 11.00
N HIS A 73 4.37 -7.29 10.41
CA HIS A 73 4.76 -7.85 9.11
C HIS A 73 4.73 -6.79 8.00
N ALA A 74 3.68 -5.97 7.95
CA ALA A 74 3.54 -4.88 6.97
C ALA A 74 4.46 -3.67 7.24
N GLY A 75 5.21 -3.65 8.33
CA GLY A 75 6.06 -2.52 8.72
C GLY A 75 5.29 -1.24 9.03
N ALA A 76 4.04 -1.36 9.44
CA ALA A 76 3.19 -0.25 9.81
C ALA A 76 3.05 -0.09 11.33
N ALA A 77 3.51 -1.06 12.13
CA ALA A 77 3.51 -0.96 13.58
C ALA A 77 4.65 -0.06 14.08
N PRO A 78 4.38 0.86 15.02
CA PRO A 78 5.41 1.65 15.66
C PRO A 78 6.23 0.76 16.60
N ILE A 79 7.55 0.85 16.51
CA ILE A 79 8.49 0.20 17.44
C ILE A 79 9.04 1.27 18.37
N PRO A 80 8.74 1.22 19.68
CA PRO A 80 9.25 2.21 20.62
C PRO A 80 10.78 2.09 20.77
N LEU A 81 11.41 3.22 20.94
CA LEU A 81 12.83 3.32 21.26
C LEU A 81 12.96 3.63 22.75
N TRP A 82 13.66 2.76 23.47
CA TRP A 82 13.75 2.82 24.93
C TRP A 82 15.05 3.43 25.46
N SER A 83 16.03 3.68 24.56
CA SER A 83 17.36 4.10 25.00
C SER A 83 17.90 5.33 24.26
N GLY A 84 18.80 6.05 24.92
CA GLY A 84 19.53 7.17 24.38
C GLY A 84 18.69 8.42 24.09
N ARG A 85 19.23 9.33 23.30
CA ARG A 85 18.59 10.61 22.92
C ARG A 85 17.26 10.44 22.14
N THR A 86 16.91 9.24 21.77
CA THR A 86 15.71 8.91 21.00
C THR A 86 14.64 8.23 21.85
N ALA A 87 14.82 8.15 23.17
CA ALA A 87 13.83 7.60 24.09
C ALA A 87 12.47 8.27 23.90
N GLY A 88 11.38 7.48 23.87
CA GLY A 88 10.03 7.96 23.61
C GLY A 88 9.67 8.19 22.15
N ARG A 89 10.61 8.05 21.21
CA ARG A 89 10.32 8.06 19.77
C ARG A 89 9.98 6.66 19.26
N HIS A 90 9.41 6.60 18.06
CA HIS A 90 9.06 5.35 17.41
C HIS A 90 9.82 5.21 16.09
N ARG A 91 10.31 4.01 15.81
CA ARG A 91 10.87 3.65 14.50
C ARG A 91 9.99 2.62 13.80
N LEU A 92 10.18 2.47 12.50
CA LEU A 92 9.60 1.38 11.72
C LEU A 92 10.54 0.17 11.70
N SER A 93 9.97 -1.03 11.55
CA SER A 93 10.77 -2.25 11.38
C SER A 93 11.56 -2.21 10.08
N LYS A 94 12.85 -2.59 10.16
CA LYS A 94 13.70 -2.80 8.97
C LYS A 94 13.43 -4.16 8.31
N TYR A 95 12.85 -5.10 9.04
CA TYR A 95 12.60 -6.49 8.63
C TYR A 95 11.16 -6.74 8.16
N SER A 96 10.44 -5.69 7.81
CA SER A 96 9.07 -5.80 7.34
C SER A 96 8.98 -6.15 5.86
N ASN A 97 7.83 -6.67 5.45
CA ASN A 97 7.51 -6.87 4.05
C ASN A 97 7.38 -5.52 3.34
N ARG A 98 8.40 -5.20 2.52
CA ARG A 98 8.48 -3.91 1.81
C ARG A 98 7.40 -3.74 0.76
N GLN A 99 6.97 -4.83 0.13
CA GLN A 99 5.97 -4.80 -0.94
C GLN A 99 4.58 -4.51 -0.36
N LEU A 100 4.23 -5.19 0.74
CA LEU A 100 3.00 -4.90 1.49
C LEU A 100 3.01 -3.47 2.04
N ASN A 101 4.15 -3.03 2.58
CA ASN A 101 4.32 -1.66 3.06
C ASN A 101 4.11 -0.63 1.95
N ALA A 102 4.64 -0.88 0.76
CA ALA A 102 4.48 -0.01 -0.41
C ALA A 102 3.03 0.03 -0.91
N ALA A 103 2.32 -1.11 -0.89
CA ALA A 103 0.90 -1.17 -1.24
C ALA A 103 0.06 -0.29 -0.29
N LEU A 104 0.23 -0.46 1.02
CA LEU A 104 -0.44 0.37 2.03
C LEU A 104 -0.07 1.86 1.91
N HIS A 105 1.18 2.16 1.58
CA HIS A 105 1.62 3.53 1.37
C HIS A 105 0.95 4.19 0.17
N ARG A 106 0.80 3.45 -0.93
CA ARG A 106 0.11 3.91 -2.14
C ARG A 106 -1.34 4.27 -1.84
N ILE A 107 -2.07 3.41 -1.11
CA ILE A 107 -3.43 3.69 -0.62
C ILE A 107 -3.46 4.94 0.25
N ALA A 108 -2.54 5.07 1.21
CA ALA A 108 -2.48 6.21 2.11
C ALA A 108 -2.25 7.55 1.37
N ILE A 109 -1.34 7.57 0.40
CA ILE A 109 -1.08 8.77 -0.44
C ILE A 109 -2.30 9.12 -1.29
N THR A 110 -2.96 8.13 -1.87
CA THR A 110 -4.17 8.34 -2.66
C THR A 110 -5.28 8.90 -1.79
N GLN A 111 -5.54 8.32 -0.62
CA GLN A 111 -6.56 8.81 0.32
C GLN A 111 -6.23 10.20 0.90
N ALA A 112 -4.95 10.55 1.01
CA ALA A 112 -4.55 11.89 1.44
C ALA A 112 -4.86 12.98 0.40
N ARG A 113 -5.04 12.59 -0.87
CA ARG A 113 -5.35 13.51 -1.99
C ARG A 113 -6.86 13.57 -2.30
N LEU A 114 -7.54 12.44 -2.18
CA LEU A 114 -8.97 12.33 -2.45
C LEU A 114 -9.80 12.94 -1.30
N GLU A 115 -10.92 13.57 -1.64
CA GLU A 115 -11.89 13.96 -0.62
C GLU A 115 -12.46 12.72 0.08
N GLY A 116 -12.49 12.77 1.41
CA GLY A 116 -13.00 11.68 2.20
C GLY A 116 -12.31 11.49 3.56
N PRO A 117 -12.61 10.37 4.24
CA PRO A 117 -12.16 10.12 5.61
C PRO A 117 -10.63 10.14 5.79
N GLY A 118 -9.87 9.73 4.77
CA GLY A 118 -8.41 9.72 4.81
C GLY A 118 -7.83 11.13 4.85
N LYS A 119 -8.32 12.03 3.99
CA LYS A 119 -7.91 13.44 3.96
C LYS A 119 -8.27 14.15 5.26
N THR A 120 -9.50 13.95 5.75
CA THR A 120 -9.95 14.49 7.04
C THR A 120 -9.08 14.01 8.20
N TYR A 121 -8.71 12.72 8.19
CA TYR A 121 -7.81 12.16 9.21
C TYR A 121 -6.42 12.81 9.16
N ILE A 122 -5.85 13.01 7.98
CA ILE A 122 -4.56 13.68 7.79
C ILE A 122 -4.63 15.13 8.32
N ALA A 123 -5.67 15.88 7.94
CA ALA A 123 -5.87 17.25 8.40
C ALA A 123 -5.90 17.32 9.95
N LYS A 124 -6.68 16.44 10.59
CA LYS A 124 -6.71 16.34 12.06
C LYS A 124 -5.35 16.01 12.67
N ARG A 125 -4.51 15.21 12.01
CA ARG A 125 -3.17 14.89 12.50
C ARG A 125 -2.22 16.10 12.40
N LEU A 126 -2.35 16.87 11.32
CA LEU A 126 -1.56 18.09 11.14
C LEU A 126 -1.90 19.15 12.19
N THR A 127 -3.17 19.32 12.56
CA THR A 127 -3.58 20.22 13.66
C THR A 127 -3.04 19.77 15.03
N ASN A 128 -2.74 18.47 15.19
CA ASN A 128 -2.12 17.92 16.40
C ASN A 128 -0.57 17.93 16.34
N ASN A 129 0.02 18.87 15.63
CA ASN A 129 1.48 19.07 15.47
C ASN A 129 2.26 17.88 14.88
N ASN A 130 1.60 16.94 14.18
CA ASN A 130 2.31 15.94 13.41
C ASN A 130 2.85 16.55 12.11
N THR A 131 4.01 16.13 11.69
CA THR A 131 4.49 16.41 10.34
C THR A 131 3.70 15.60 9.31
N LYS A 132 3.67 16.04 8.05
CA LYS A 132 3.00 15.32 6.95
C LYS A 132 3.43 13.85 6.83
N PRO A 133 4.75 13.51 6.89
CA PRO A 133 5.17 12.10 6.89
C PRO A 133 4.67 11.29 8.09
N GLU A 134 4.56 11.91 9.26
CA GLU A 134 4.01 11.25 10.46
C GLU A 134 2.52 10.99 10.32
N ALA A 135 1.76 11.98 9.83
CA ALA A 135 0.33 11.81 9.56
C ALA A 135 0.07 10.67 8.56
N ILE A 136 0.88 10.56 7.49
CA ILE A 136 0.81 9.44 6.54
C ILE A 136 1.14 8.10 7.23
N ARG A 137 2.14 8.03 8.11
CA ARG A 137 2.44 6.82 8.87
C ARG A 137 1.27 6.40 9.76
N CYS A 138 0.63 7.35 10.43
CA CYS A 138 -0.55 7.09 11.24
C CYS A 138 -1.73 6.57 10.39
N LEU A 139 -1.96 7.15 9.21
CA LEU A 139 -2.98 6.68 8.28
C LEU A 139 -2.67 5.26 7.79
N LYS A 140 -1.41 4.96 7.44
CA LYS A 140 -0.98 3.59 7.08
C LYS A 140 -1.29 2.58 8.18
N ARG A 141 -1.03 2.93 9.44
CA ARG A 141 -1.33 2.04 10.57
C ARG A 141 -2.83 1.76 10.68
N ARG A 142 -3.67 2.77 10.46
CA ARG A 142 -5.13 2.62 10.42
C ARG A 142 -5.58 1.75 9.22
N LEU A 143 -5.04 2.01 8.04
CA LEU A 143 -5.30 1.21 6.83
C LEU A 143 -4.91 -0.25 7.02
N CYS A 144 -3.81 -0.52 7.72
CA CYS A 144 -3.37 -1.86 8.04
C CYS A 144 -4.44 -2.64 8.81
N ARG A 145 -5.07 -2.01 9.83
CA ARG A 145 -6.22 -2.58 10.56
C ARG A 145 -7.40 -2.84 9.64
N THR A 146 -7.75 -1.85 8.81
CA THR A 146 -8.88 -1.98 7.88
C THR A 146 -8.66 -3.14 6.91
N VAL A 147 -7.48 -3.23 6.29
CA VAL A 147 -7.12 -4.32 5.37
C VAL A 147 -7.15 -5.69 6.06
N TYR A 148 -6.59 -5.79 7.27
CA TYR A 148 -6.63 -7.03 8.04
C TYR A 148 -8.06 -7.50 8.30
N ASN A 149 -8.94 -6.59 8.72
CA ASN A 149 -10.35 -6.91 9.00
C ASN A 149 -11.11 -7.30 7.72
N LEU A 150 -10.88 -6.59 6.61
CA LEU A 150 -11.48 -6.93 5.33
C LEU A 150 -11.05 -8.33 4.86
N LEU A 151 -9.78 -8.67 4.95
CA LEU A 151 -9.28 -10.00 4.58
C LEU A 151 -9.84 -11.09 5.49
N ARG A 152 -10.00 -10.83 6.79
CA ARG A 152 -10.59 -11.81 7.72
C ARG A 152 -12.08 -12.06 7.51
N ALA A 153 -12.79 -11.08 7.01
CA ALA A 153 -14.22 -11.22 6.74
C ALA A 153 -14.53 -12.14 5.53
N THR A 154 -13.50 -12.47 4.74
CA THR A 154 -13.62 -13.31 3.53
C THR A 154 -12.99 -14.69 3.73
N SER A 155 -12.29 -14.91 4.83
CA SER A 155 -11.67 -16.20 5.22
C SER A 155 -12.59 -16.92 6.16
#